data_26abbfcf7f3595018228c5ef1b592dd1
#
_entry.id   26abbfcf7f3595018228c5ef1b592dd1
#
_cell.length_a   1.000
_cell.length_b   1.000
_cell.length_c   1.000
_cell.angle_alpha   90.00
_cell.angle_beta   90.00
_cell.angle_gamma   90.00
#
_symmetry.space_group_name_H-M   'P 1'
#
loop_
_entity.id
_entity.type
_entity.pdbx_description
1 polymer ?
#
loop_
_entity_poly.entity_id
_entity_poly.type
_entity_poly.pdbx_seq_one_letter_code
_entity_poly.pdbx_strand_id
1 'polypeptide(L)'
;MLLQPQAPVKLRPGYLLPFTPWLMRFLANSSAERSQRSAAAIHALTSRGLDYLLPLARQADALDLIQQQGSLYVYGRKDQFEKAKRDNAYRERLGASSEIIEGSELNDVEPCLAPGLAGAILNPDAGHTVSPLRLSQALFRLFSQQGGEFIQTRVTHFDRMGNRVTRLEACGYRATDELFITAGAYSKELARLLGSSMLLDTERGYHLLMPQPGISLRRPVLFPPQAFAATMMTEGLRLAGTVEFAGLSAAPDYRRAFDMAVHARRLLPGLEGEGQSPWMGYRPSLPDSLPVISRSPWFNNVYFGFGHGHLGLTMAAVTGATLAAMAAGDSPPVDTAPYRIDRKI
;
A
#
# COMPACT_ATOMS: atom_id res chain seq x y z
N MET A 1 -19.23 14.17 -6.29
CA MET A 1 -18.81 13.03 -5.45
C MET A 1 -17.56 13.34 -4.63
N LEU A 2 -16.42 13.69 -5.21
CA LEU A 2 -15.15 13.94 -4.49
C LEU A 2 -15.16 15.11 -3.48
N LEU A 3 -16.13 15.99 -3.53
CA LEU A 3 -16.25 17.18 -2.66
C LEU A 3 -17.24 16.98 -1.49
N GLN A 4 -17.93 15.85 -1.41
CA GLN A 4 -18.86 15.59 -0.29
C GLN A 4 -18.07 15.27 0.99
N PRO A 5 -18.47 15.81 2.16
CA PRO A 5 -17.73 15.64 3.41
C PRO A 5 -17.51 14.19 3.83
N GLN A 6 -18.51 13.33 3.60
CA GLN A 6 -18.51 11.91 4.00
C GLN A 6 -18.11 10.95 2.87
N ALA A 7 -17.67 11.46 1.70
CA ALA A 7 -17.25 10.58 0.61
C ALA A 7 -16.03 9.74 1.03
N PRO A 8 -16.00 8.44 0.70
CA PRO A 8 -14.84 7.58 0.95
C PRO A 8 -13.55 8.11 0.32
N VAL A 9 -13.68 8.76 -0.84
CA VAL A 9 -12.59 9.47 -1.53
C VAL A 9 -12.94 10.96 -1.54
N LYS A 10 -12.03 11.79 -1.00
CA LYS A 10 -12.21 13.23 -0.84
C LYS A 10 -11.02 14.00 -1.41
N LEU A 11 -11.32 15.08 -2.11
CA LEU A 11 -10.34 16.08 -2.52
C LEU A 11 -10.61 17.37 -1.73
N ARG A 12 -9.58 17.91 -1.03
CA ARG A 12 -9.72 19.23 -0.38
C ARG A 12 -9.79 20.34 -1.44
N PRO A 13 -10.74 21.26 -1.35
CA PRO A 13 -10.89 22.33 -2.36
C PRO A 13 -9.61 23.13 -2.61
N GLY A 14 -8.87 23.47 -1.55
CA GLY A 14 -7.59 24.19 -1.66
C GLY A 14 -6.46 23.40 -2.30
N TYR A 15 -6.63 22.09 -2.53
CA TYR A 15 -5.64 21.24 -3.18
C TYR A 15 -5.99 20.90 -4.64
N LEU A 16 -7.09 21.37 -5.15
CA LEU A 16 -7.57 21.06 -6.50
C LEU A 16 -6.54 21.44 -7.60
N LEU A 17 -6.02 22.66 -7.57
CA LEU A 17 -5.07 23.14 -8.58
C LEU A 17 -3.75 22.32 -8.60
N PRO A 18 -3.06 22.09 -7.47
CA PRO A 18 -1.87 21.24 -7.45
C PRO A 18 -2.15 19.79 -7.87
N PHE A 19 -3.34 19.27 -7.60
CA PHE A 19 -3.72 17.89 -7.91
C PHE A 19 -4.16 17.70 -9.37
N THR A 20 -4.54 18.75 -10.07
CA THR A 20 -5.08 18.66 -11.45
C THR A 20 -4.17 17.89 -12.42
N PRO A 21 -2.84 18.09 -12.47
CA PRO A 21 -1.99 17.33 -13.39
C PRO A 21 -2.03 15.82 -13.11
N TRP A 22 -2.03 15.43 -11.84
CA TRP A 22 -2.14 14.04 -11.43
C TRP A 22 -3.50 13.44 -11.84
N LEU A 23 -4.58 14.15 -11.57
CA LEU A 23 -5.94 13.71 -11.90
C LEU A 23 -6.13 13.51 -13.40
N MET A 24 -5.65 14.44 -14.22
CA MET A 24 -5.75 14.32 -15.68
C MET A 24 -5.00 13.08 -16.20
N ARG A 25 -3.83 12.79 -15.66
CA ARG A 25 -3.07 11.60 -16.01
C ARG A 25 -3.74 10.33 -15.49
N PHE A 26 -4.29 10.35 -14.30
CA PHE A 26 -5.07 9.24 -13.76
C PHE A 26 -6.27 8.89 -14.65
N LEU A 27 -7.05 9.90 -15.06
CA LEU A 27 -8.17 9.71 -15.99
C LEU A 27 -7.70 9.16 -17.34
N ALA A 28 -6.59 9.64 -17.87
CA ALA A 28 -6.00 9.12 -19.10
C ALA A 28 -5.54 7.65 -18.97
N ASN A 29 -5.12 7.22 -17.76
CA ASN A 29 -4.73 5.83 -17.48
C ASN A 29 -5.90 4.92 -17.06
N SER A 30 -7.13 5.46 -16.94
CA SER A 30 -8.31 4.69 -16.51
C SER A 30 -8.99 3.91 -17.66
N SER A 31 -8.44 3.88 -18.87
CA SER A 31 -8.95 3.02 -19.95
C SER A 31 -8.82 1.54 -19.57
N ALA A 32 -9.71 0.68 -20.08
CA ALA A 32 -9.70 -0.75 -19.78
C ALA A 32 -8.34 -1.40 -20.09
N GLU A 33 -7.75 -1.09 -21.26
CA GLU A 33 -6.46 -1.65 -21.68
C GLU A 33 -5.31 -1.23 -20.75
N ARG A 34 -5.23 0.07 -20.37
CA ARG A 34 -4.19 0.56 -19.47
C ARG A 34 -4.37 0.00 -18.05
N SER A 35 -5.62 -0.04 -17.56
CA SER A 35 -5.94 -0.64 -16.26
C SER A 35 -5.56 -2.11 -16.21
N GLN A 36 -5.79 -2.86 -17.27
CA GLN A 36 -5.39 -4.27 -17.38
C GLN A 36 -3.87 -4.44 -17.37
N ARG A 37 -3.15 -3.59 -18.11
CA ARG A 37 -1.66 -3.59 -18.07
C ARG A 37 -1.13 -3.29 -16.67
N SER A 38 -1.68 -2.27 -16.01
CA SER A 38 -1.31 -1.96 -14.63
C SER A 38 -1.63 -3.10 -13.67
N ALA A 39 -2.80 -3.74 -13.82
CA ALA A 39 -3.19 -4.88 -12.99
C ALA A 39 -2.24 -6.08 -13.18
N ALA A 40 -1.82 -6.39 -14.40
CA ALA A 40 -0.84 -7.45 -14.68
C ALA A 40 0.52 -7.14 -14.03
N ALA A 41 1.00 -5.90 -14.13
CA ALA A 41 2.23 -5.48 -13.50
C ALA A 41 2.12 -5.51 -11.96
N ILE A 42 1.02 -5.05 -11.37
CA ILE A 42 0.77 -5.15 -9.93
C ILE A 42 0.78 -6.63 -9.50
N HIS A 43 0.10 -7.49 -10.25
CA HIS A 43 0.06 -8.92 -9.95
C HIS A 43 1.45 -9.56 -9.97
N ALA A 44 2.30 -9.21 -10.92
CA ALA A 44 3.68 -9.72 -11.00
C ALA A 44 4.52 -9.44 -9.73
N LEU A 45 4.22 -8.34 -9.01
CA LEU A 45 4.85 -8.02 -7.72
C LEU A 45 4.12 -8.67 -6.55
N THR A 46 2.78 -8.55 -6.51
CA THR A 46 1.99 -8.98 -5.33
C THR A 46 1.93 -10.49 -5.18
N SER A 47 1.89 -11.25 -6.28
CA SER A 47 1.92 -12.72 -6.25
C SER A 47 3.20 -13.29 -5.63
N ARG A 48 4.29 -12.52 -5.62
CA ARG A 48 5.58 -12.90 -5.02
C ARG A 48 5.81 -12.30 -3.64
N GLY A 49 4.88 -11.48 -3.14
CA GLY A 49 5.06 -10.71 -1.91
C GLY A 49 5.40 -11.59 -0.71
N LEU A 50 4.65 -12.68 -0.49
CA LEU A 50 4.89 -13.62 0.60
C LEU A 50 6.16 -14.46 0.39
N ASP A 51 6.48 -14.88 -0.83
CA ASP A 51 7.67 -15.67 -1.14
C ASP A 51 8.96 -14.96 -0.70
N TYR A 52 8.99 -13.64 -0.83
CA TYR A 52 10.12 -12.81 -0.41
C TYR A 52 10.02 -12.32 1.04
N LEU A 53 8.81 -12.12 1.56
CA LEU A 53 8.62 -11.62 2.92
C LEU A 53 8.83 -12.71 3.98
N LEU A 54 8.32 -13.93 3.77
CA LEU A 54 8.38 -15.00 4.77
C LEU A 54 9.82 -15.42 5.13
N PRO A 55 10.75 -15.55 4.18
CA PRO A 55 12.16 -15.82 4.52
C PRO A 55 12.80 -14.71 5.38
N LEU A 56 12.52 -13.44 5.08
CA LEU A 56 13.00 -12.31 5.87
C LEU A 56 12.37 -12.29 7.27
N ALA A 57 11.06 -12.53 7.37
CA ALA A 57 10.36 -12.62 8.66
C ALA A 57 10.89 -13.77 9.52
N ARG A 58 11.24 -14.90 8.90
CA ARG A 58 11.90 -16.04 9.61
C ARG A 58 13.27 -15.65 10.14
N GLN A 59 14.10 -14.98 9.35
CA GLN A 59 15.40 -14.50 9.78
C GLN A 59 15.30 -13.44 10.89
N ALA A 60 14.23 -12.66 10.88
CA ALA A 60 13.94 -11.61 11.86
C ALA A 60 13.22 -12.13 13.13
N ASP A 61 12.97 -13.45 13.25
CA ASP A 61 12.18 -14.07 14.32
C ASP A 61 10.78 -13.38 14.48
N ALA A 62 10.08 -13.25 13.37
CA ALA A 62 8.81 -12.49 13.27
C ALA A 62 7.74 -13.21 12.42
N LEU A 63 7.85 -14.53 12.22
CA LEU A 63 6.84 -15.30 11.47
C LEU A 63 5.48 -15.30 12.15
N ASP A 64 5.42 -15.25 13.49
CA ASP A 64 4.21 -15.16 14.30
C ASP A 64 3.37 -13.92 13.98
N LEU A 65 3.99 -12.89 13.44
CA LEU A 65 3.34 -11.65 13.04
C LEU A 65 2.64 -11.73 11.67
N ILE A 66 2.81 -12.82 10.93
CA ILE A 66 2.24 -12.99 9.59
C ILE A 66 1.24 -14.15 9.63
N GLN A 67 0.00 -13.87 9.25
CA GLN A 67 -1.09 -14.84 9.18
C GLN A 67 -1.48 -15.05 7.71
N GLN A 68 -1.63 -16.31 7.30
CA GLN A 68 -2.02 -16.70 5.92
C GLN A 68 -3.43 -17.33 5.97
N GLN A 69 -4.44 -16.49 6.19
CA GLN A 69 -5.84 -16.90 6.38
C GLN A 69 -6.76 -16.37 5.28
N GLY A 70 -6.17 -15.85 4.21
CA GLY A 70 -6.92 -15.21 3.14
C GLY A 70 -7.41 -13.81 3.51
N SER A 71 -8.20 -13.21 2.60
CA SER A 71 -8.89 -11.94 2.79
C SER A 71 -10.25 -11.97 2.12
N LEU A 72 -11.26 -11.35 2.74
CA LEU A 72 -12.65 -11.40 2.33
C LEU A 72 -13.13 -10.02 1.85
N TYR A 73 -13.55 -9.93 0.59
CA TYR A 73 -14.10 -8.70 -0.02
C TYR A 73 -15.62 -8.80 0.00
N VAL A 74 -16.28 -8.03 0.84
CA VAL A 74 -17.72 -8.14 1.14
C VAL A 74 -18.52 -7.04 0.43
N TYR A 75 -19.67 -7.43 -0.11
CA TYR A 75 -20.59 -6.56 -0.86
C TYR A 75 -22.01 -6.62 -0.26
N GLY A 76 -22.54 -5.46 0.09
CA GLY A 76 -23.87 -5.34 0.66
C GLY A 76 -25.00 -5.41 -0.37
N ARG A 77 -24.73 -5.07 -1.64
CA ARG A 77 -25.74 -5.00 -2.71
C ARG A 77 -25.44 -5.96 -3.84
N LYS A 78 -26.49 -6.57 -4.39
CA LYS A 78 -26.39 -7.55 -5.48
C LYS A 78 -25.73 -6.98 -6.74
N ASP A 79 -26.07 -5.76 -7.14
CA ASP A 79 -25.47 -5.10 -8.31
C ASP A 79 -23.95 -4.90 -8.19
N GLN A 80 -23.49 -4.53 -6.97
CA GLN A 80 -22.06 -4.38 -6.64
C GLN A 80 -21.34 -5.73 -6.63
N PHE A 81 -21.98 -6.76 -6.07
CA PHE A 81 -21.44 -8.10 -6.04
C PHE A 81 -21.30 -8.72 -7.43
N GLU A 82 -22.34 -8.61 -8.29
CA GLU A 82 -22.28 -9.09 -9.66
C GLU A 82 -21.21 -8.35 -10.51
N LYS A 83 -21.04 -7.04 -10.26
CA LYS A 83 -19.93 -6.30 -10.86
C LYS A 83 -18.58 -6.84 -10.38
N ALA A 84 -18.43 -7.06 -9.09
CA ALA A 84 -17.19 -7.57 -8.52
C ALA A 84 -16.83 -8.98 -9.04
N LYS A 85 -17.79 -9.87 -9.22
CA LYS A 85 -17.59 -11.20 -9.85
C LYS A 85 -17.02 -11.06 -11.27
N ARG A 86 -17.57 -10.15 -12.08
CA ARG A 86 -17.05 -9.89 -13.43
C ARG A 86 -15.63 -9.33 -13.44
N ASP A 87 -15.36 -8.36 -12.54
CA ASP A 87 -14.04 -7.74 -12.41
C ASP A 87 -13.02 -8.79 -11.89
N ASN A 88 -13.45 -9.71 -11.03
CA ASN A 88 -12.61 -10.78 -10.48
C ASN A 88 -12.17 -11.81 -11.52
N ALA A 89 -13.02 -12.13 -12.49
CA ALA A 89 -12.67 -13.04 -13.58
C ALA A 89 -11.41 -12.59 -14.37
N TYR A 90 -11.09 -11.31 -14.39
CA TYR A 90 -9.82 -10.83 -14.93
C TYR A 90 -8.62 -11.19 -14.03
N ARG A 91 -8.77 -11.08 -12.71
CA ARG A 91 -7.72 -11.45 -11.75
C ARG A 91 -7.39 -12.94 -11.80
N GLU A 92 -8.42 -13.79 -11.95
CA GLU A 92 -8.26 -15.24 -12.12
C GLU A 92 -7.47 -15.58 -13.40
N ARG A 93 -7.71 -14.87 -14.50
CA ARG A 93 -6.90 -15.02 -15.71
C ARG A 93 -5.43 -14.65 -15.55
N LEU A 94 -5.10 -13.82 -14.57
CA LEU A 94 -3.72 -13.52 -14.18
C LEU A 94 -3.12 -14.56 -13.22
N GLY A 95 -3.92 -15.55 -12.78
CA GLY A 95 -3.50 -16.61 -11.88
C GLY A 95 -3.80 -16.35 -10.39
N ALA A 96 -4.61 -15.33 -10.07
CA ALA A 96 -5.04 -15.13 -8.69
C ALA A 96 -6.13 -16.14 -8.30
N SER A 97 -5.97 -16.82 -7.17
CA SER A 97 -6.99 -17.69 -6.60
C SER A 97 -8.12 -16.88 -5.98
N SER A 98 -9.35 -17.29 -6.21
CA SER A 98 -10.51 -16.68 -5.54
C SER A 98 -11.67 -17.67 -5.42
N GLU A 99 -12.49 -17.46 -4.40
CA GLU A 99 -13.72 -18.20 -4.15
C GLU A 99 -14.89 -17.24 -4.04
N ILE A 100 -15.98 -17.54 -4.72
CA ILE A 100 -17.23 -16.76 -4.63
C ILE A 100 -18.05 -17.33 -3.50
N ILE A 101 -18.40 -16.48 -2.52
CA ILE A 101 -19.24 -16.82 -1.35
C ILE A 101 -20.57 -16.10 -1.52
N GLU A 102 -21.65 -16.84 -1.72
CA GLU A 102 -22.99 -16.25 -1.82
C GLU A 102 -23.48 -15.78 -0.43
N GLY A 103 -24.43 -14.84 -0.40
CA GLY A 103 -24.88 -14.20 0.85
C GLY A 103 -25.43 -15.19 1.88
N SER A 104 -26.04 -16.32 1.45
CA SER A 104 -26.54 -17.37 2.36
C SER A 104 -25.44 -18.13 3.11
N GLU A 105 -24.22 -18.20 2.55
CA GLU A 105 -23.07 -18.92 3.10
C GLU A 105 -22.11 -18.00 3.87
N LEU A 106 -22.33 -16.71 3.80
CA LEU A 106 -21.37 -15.70 4.26
C LEU A 106 -21.14 -15.75 5.77
N ASN A 107 -22.20 -16.02 6.57
CA ASN A 107 -22.08 -16.13 8.02
C ASN A 107 -21.41 -17.42 8.48
N ASP A 108 -21.34 -18.47 7.65
CA ASP A 108 -20.56 -19.69 7.96
C ASP A 108 -19.06 -19.40 7.80
N VAL A 109 -18.71 -18.58 6.79
CA VAL A 109 -17.32 -18.17 6.52
C VAL A 109 -16.84 -17.13 7.52
N GLU A 110 -17.67 -16.12 7.82
CA GLU A 110 -17.35 -15.04 8.77
C GLU A 110 -18.60 -14.67 9.61
N PRO A 111 -18.76 -15.30 10.79
CA PRO A 111 -19.98 -15.18 11.60
C PRO A 111 -20.29 -13.77 12.11
N CYS A 112 -19.29 -12.89 12.18
CA CYS A 112 -19.46 -11.53 12.70
C CYS A 112 -20.13 -10.57 11.70
N LEU A 113 -20.35 -11.00 10.45
CA LEU A 113 -20.96 -10.15 9.43
C LEU A 113 -22.46 -9.97 9.63
N ALA A 114 -22.98 -8.80 9.25
CA ALA A 114 -24.41 -8.53 9.25
C ALA A 114 -25.15 -9.50 8.32
N PRO A 115 -26.37 -9.91 8.68
CA PRO A 115 -27.22 -10.69 7.77
C PRO A 115 -27.66 -9.86 6.56
N GLY A 116 -28.02 -10.55 5.47
CA GLY A 116 -28.59 -9.91 4.26
C GLY A 116 -27.57 -9.22 3.35
N LEU A 117 -26.27 -9.43 3.56
CA LEU A 117 -25.25 -9.02 2.60
C LEU A 117 -25.34 -9.90 1.34
N ALA A 118 -25.01 -9.32 0.17
CA ALA A 118 -25.19 -9.99 -1.11
C ALA A 118 -24.19 -11.13 -1.34
N GLY A 119 -22.99 -11.03 -0.81
CA GLY A 119 -21.94 -12.03 -0.92
C GLY A 119 -20.55 -11.45 -0.78
N ALA A 120 -19.56 -12.31 -0.98
CA ALA A 120 -18.14 -11.92 -0.89
C ALA A 120 -17.28 -12.65 -1.92
N ILE A 121 -16.06 -12.12 -2.12
CA ILE A 121 -14.97 -12.79 -2.82
C ILE A 121 -13.87 -13.06 -1.80
N LEU A 122 -13.57 -14.32 -1.56
CA LEU A 122 -12.47 -14.77 -0.74
C LEU A 122 -11.22 -14.94 -1.61
N ASN A 123 -10.12 -14.32 -1.21
CA ASN A 123 -8.79 -14.58 -1.78
C ASN A 123 -8.02 -15.46 -0.78
N PRO A 124 -7.95 -16.77 -0.97
CA PRO A 124 -7.41 -17.71 0.03
C PRO A 124 -5.90 -17.55 0.24
N ASP A 125 -5.17 -17.17 -0.79
CA ASP A 125 -3.70 -17.05 -0.76
C ASP A 125 -3.21 -15.74 -0.12
N ALA A 126 -4.12 -14.86 0.28
CA ALA A 126 -3.74 -13.60 0.89
C ALA A 126 -3.22 -13.79 2.32
N GLY A 127 -2.12 -13.11 2.64
CA GLY A 127 -1.61 -12.98 3.99
C GLY A 127 -1.78 -11.57 4.55
N HIS A 128 -1.72 -11.46 5.86
CA HIS A 128 -1.71 -10.18 6.55
C HIS A 128 -0.77 -10.20 7.76
N THR A 129 -0.37 -9.03 8.24
CA THR A 129 0.36 -8.94 9.51
C THR A 129 -0.55 -8.47 10.63
N VAL A 130 -0.41 -9.08 11.80
CA VAL A 130 -1.14 -8.67 13.01
C VAL A 130 -0.52 -7.46 13.70
N SER A 131 0.69 -7.03 13.31
CA SER A 131 1.32 -5.80 13.79
C SER A 131 2.39 -5.30 12.81
N PRO A 132 2.05 -4.37 11.89
CA PRO A 132 3.03 -3.78 10.98
C PRO A 132 4.21 -3.11 11.69
N LEU A 133 3.95 -2.52 12.87
CA LEU A 133 5.00 -1.88 13.66
C LEU A 133 6.01 -2.91 14.18
N ARG A 134 5.55 -3.99 14.82
CA ARG A 134 6.44 -5.04 15.33
C ARG A 134 7.21 -5.72 14.21
N LEU A 135 6.56 -5.97 13.07
CA LEU A 135 7.23 -6.52 11.89
C LEU A 135 8.34 -5.59 11.38
N SER A 136 8.06 -4.29 11.25
CA SER A 136 9.09 -3.30 10.85
C SER A 136 10.24 -3.22 11.86
N GLN A 137 9.94 -3.27 13.15
CA GLN A 137 10.96 -3.30 14.20
C GLN A 137 11.82 -4.57 14.18
N ALA A 138 11.23 -5.72 13.89
CA ALA A 138 11.96 -6.98 13.76
C ALA A 138 12.92 -6.95 12.56
N LEU A 139 12.45 -6.50 11.40
CA LEU A 139 13.29 -6.32 10.21
C LEU A 139 14.39 -5.28 10.44
N PHE A 140 14.10 -4.21 11.17
CA PHE A 140 15.09 -3.21 11.53
C PHE A 140 16.17 -3.78 12.47
N ARG A 141 15.80 -4.61 13.45
CA ARG A 141 16.78 -5.31 14.30
C ARG A 141 17.67 -6.23 13.47
N LEU A 142 17.08 -7.00 12.55
CA LEU A 142 17.84 -7.86 11.63
C LEU A 142 18.84 -7.05 10.81
N PHE A 143 18.41 -5.92 10.22
CA PHE A 143 19.28 -5.00 9.49
C PHE A 143 20.47 -4.53 10.36
N SER A 144 20.21 -4.10 11.60
CA SER A 144 21.26 -3.64 12.53
C SER A 144 22.20 -4.75 12.95
N GLN A 145 21.70 -5.98 13.18
CA GLN A 145 22.51 -7.16 13.50
C GLN A 145 23.44 -7.56 12.35
N GLN A 146 23.04 -7.28 11.12
CA GLN A 146 23.86 -7.49 9.91
C GLN A 146 24.84 -6.33 9.64
N GLY A 147 25.00 -5.39 10.57
CA GLY A 147 25.94 -4.27 10.47
C GLY A 147 25.35 -3.01 9.84
N GLY A 148 24.04 -2.97 9.61
CA GLY A 148 23.38 -1.76 9.09
C GLY A 148 23.39 -0.62 10.11
N GLU A 149 23.74 0.59 9.67
CA GLU A 149 23.73 1.81 10.49
C GLU A 149 22.44 2.63 10.20
N PHE A 150 21.79 3.12 11.25
CA PHE A 150 20.65 4.03 11.13
C PHE A 150 21.04 5.45 11.56
N ILE A 151 20.84 6.40 10.66
CA ILE A 151 21.08 7.82 10.90
C ILE A 151 19.77 8.58 10.78
N GLN A 152 19.25 9.09 11.90
CA GLN A 152 18.02 9.89 11.92
C GLN A 152 18.32 11.32 11.45
N THR A 153 18.15 11.55 10.16
CA THR A 153 18.42 12.84 9.53
C THR A 153 17.58 13.07 8.27
N ARG A 154 17.64 14.28 7.75
CA ARG A 154 17.08 14.63 6.44
C ARG A 154 18.21 14.78 5.44
N VAL A 155 18.11 14.08 4.30
CA VAL A 155 19.00 14.28 3.17
C VAL A 155 18.55 15.51 2.40
N THR A 156 19.46 16.46 2.17
CA THR A 156 19.17 17.76 1.54
C THR A 156 19.95 17.99 0.25
N HIS A 157 21.08 17.29 0.07
CA HIS A 157 21.96 17.51 -1.08
C HIS A 157 22.68 16.22 -1.49
N PHE A 158 23.09 16.16 -2.77
CA PHE A 158 23.88 15.10 -3.36
C PHE A 158 25.06 15.67 -4.17
N ASP A 159 26.28 15.29 -3.81
CA ASP A 159 27.46 15.56 -4.63
C ASP A 159 27.59 14.56 -5.77
N ARG A 160 28.01 15.02 -6.91
CA ARG A 160 28.07 14.25 -8.15
C ARG A 160 29.46 14.38 -8.79
N MET A 161 29.90 13.28 -9.38
CA MET A 161 31.10 13.26 -10.21
C MET A 161 30.79 12.45 -11.49
N GLY A 162 30.66 13.15 -12.62
CA GLY A 162 30.17 12.55 -13.86
C GLY A 162 28.75 12.00 -13.70
N ASN A 163 28.59 10.72 -13.99
CA ASN A 163 27.32 9.99 -13.90
C ASN A 163 27.17 9.19 -12.57
N ARG A 164 27.86 9.59 -11.51
CA ARG A 164 27.75 8.97 -10.18
C ARG A 164 27.43 10.01 -9.11
N VAL A 165 26.60 9.62 -8.14
CA VAL A 165 26.48 10.29 -6.85
C VAL A 165 27.59 9.74 -5.96
N THR A 166 28.42 10.62 -5.40
CA THR A 166 29.61 10.24 -4.60
C THR A 166 29.41 10.49 -3.11
N ARG A 167 28.59 11.45 -2.73
CA ARG A 167 28.28 11.80 -1.34
C ARG A 167 26.87 12.34 -1.22
N LEU A 168 26.31 12.22 -0.02
CA LEU A 168 25.04 12.84 0.36
C LEU A 168 25.23 13.65 1.64
N GLU A 169 24.47 14.73 1.79
CA GLU A 169 24.43 15.53 3.00
C GLU A 169 23.35 14.98 3.94
N ALA A 170 23.82 14.43 5.08
CA ALA A 170 23.01 13.79 6.09
C ALA A 170 23.70 13.94 7.46
N CYS A 171 23.51 15.06 8.17
CA CYS A 171 24.31 15.43 9.36
C CYS A 171 25.82 15.41 9.07
N GLY A 172 26.23 16.16 8.03
CA GLY A 172 27.55 16.11 7.40
C GLY A 172 27.57 15.23 6.17
N TYR A 173 28.65 15.33 5.40
CA TYR A 173 28.78 14.58 4.15
C TYR A 173 29.13 13.11 4.39
N ARG A 174 28.40 12.21 3.75
CA ARG A 174 28.62 10.76 3.75
C ARG A 174 28.93 10.29 2.34
N ALA A 175 30.03 9.56 2.17
CA ALA A 175 30.33 8.86 0.91
C ALA A 175 29.32 7.75 0.66
N THR A 176 29.05 7.47 -0.61
CA THR A 176 28.17 6.36 -1.00
C THR A 176 28.65 5.72 -2.30
N ASP A 177 28.66 4.40 -2.32
CA ASP A 177 28.91 3.62 -3.52
C ASP A 177 27.63 3.40 -4.31
N GLU A 178 26.55 3.02 -3.65
CA GLU A 178 25.22 2.81 -4.21
C GLU A 178 24.16 3.56 -3.39
N LEU A 179 23.21 4.21 -4.05
CA LEU A 179 22.19 5.04 -3.43
C LEU A 179 20.77 4.53 -3.75
N PHE A 180 20.00 4.19 -2.73
CA PHE A 180 18.61 3.76 -2.87
C PHE A 180 17.66 4.81 -2.32
N ILE A 181 16.78 5.35 -3.17
CA ILE A 181 15.75 6.31 -2.78
C ILE A 181 14.45 5.54 -2.49
N THR A 182 14.16 5.34 -1.20
CA THR A 182 12.98 4.58 -0.72
C THR A 182 12.16 5.36 0.31
N ALA A 183 12.13 6.69 0.18
CA ALA A 183 11.53 7.62 1.15
C ALA A 183 10.00 7.77 0.99
N GLY A 184 9.29 6.80 0.37
CA GLY A 184 7.83 6.80 0.22
C GLY A 184 7.31 8.08 -0.44
N ALA A 185 6.38 8.77 0.22
CA ALA A 185 5.78 10.01 -0.30
C ALA A 185 6.79 11.19 -0.44
N TYR A 186 7.90 11.13 0.28
CA TYR A 186 8.97 12.14 0.22
C TYR A 186 9.99 11.89 -0.90
N SER A 187 9.91 10.77 -1.60
CA SER A 187 10.84 10.42 -2.69
C SER A 187 10.76 11.36 -3.88
N LYS A 188 9.63 12.05 -4.08
CA LYS A 188 9.44 13.02 -5.17
C LYS A 188 10.51 14.12 -5.17
N GLU A 189 10.79 14.68 -4.00
CA GLU A 189 11.77 15.75 -3.86
C GLU A 189 13.19 15.24 -4.09
N LEU A 190 13.54 14.09 -3.52
CA LEU A 190 14.86 13.48 -3.69
C LEU A 190 15.10 13.06 -5.15
N ALA A 191 14.11 12.48 -5.82
CA ALA A 191 14.19 12.14 -7.24
C ALA A 191 14.39 13.39 -8.10
N ARG A 192 13.72 14.52 -7.78
CA ARG A 192 13.89 15.80 -8.46
C ARG A 192 15.31 16.34 -8.31
N LEU A 193 15.89 16.25 -7.12
CA LEU A 193 17.30 16.61 -6.89
C LEU A 193 18.24 15.76 -7.73
N LEU A 194 17.86 14.55 -8.08
CA LEU A 194 18.61 13.61 -8.93
C LEU A 194 18.20 13.68 -10.42
N GLY A 195 17.54 14.76 -10.85
CA GLY A 195 17.19 15.01 -12.25
C GLY A 195 15.99 14.22 -12.78
N SER A 196 15.27 13.51 -11.92
CA SER A 196 14.07 12.74 -12.29
C SER A 196 12.81 13.40 -11.76
N SER A 197 11.83 13.66 -12.64
CA SER A 197 10.56 14.28 -12.26
C SER A 197 9.39 13.35 -12.56
N MET A 198 8.43 13.30 -11.62
CA MET A 198 7.24 12.46 -11.76
C MET A 198 6.04 13.03 -10.99
N LEU A 199 4.85 12.58 -11.38
CA LEU A 199 3.60 12.97 -10.76
C LEU A 199 3.30 12.07 -9.54
N LEU A 200 4.25 11.98 -8.59
CA LEU A 200 3.99 11.34 -7.30
C LEU A 200 3.13 12.29 -6.45
N ASP A 201 2.01 11.81 -5.97
CA ASP A 201 1.16 12.49 -5.00
C ASP A 201 0.88 11.57 -3.80
N THR A 202 0.14 12.04 -2.81
CA THR A 202 -0.19 11.26 -1.63
C THR A 202 -1.68 11.08 -1.45
N GLU A 203 -2.09 9.83 -1.33
CA GLU A 203 -3.41 9.43 -0.86
C GLU A 203 -3.34 9.26 0.65
N ARG A 204 -3.91 10.21 1.40
CA ARG A 204 -3.97 10.12 2.86
C ARG A 204 -4.99 9.07 3.25
N GLY A 205 -4.53 8.05 3.96
CA GLY A 205 -5.36 7.01 4.53
C GLY A 205 -5.46 7.17 6.04
N TYR A 206 -6.61 6.81 6.58
CA TYR A 206 -6.86 6.91 8.01
C TYR A 206 -7.07 5.52 8.62
N HIS A 207 -6.74 5.36 9.89
CA HIS A 207 -7.19 4.21 10.67
C HIS A 207 -7.69 4.61 12.06
N LEU A 208 -8.52 3.72 12.62
CA LEU A 208 -9.03 3.77 13.97
C LEU A 208 -8.81 2.40 14.62
N LEU A 209 -8.33 2.37 15.84
CA LEU A 209 -8.22 1.15 16.64
C LEU A 209 -9.47 0.99 17.52
N MET A 210 -10.02 -0.21 17.57
CA MET A 210 -11.07 -0.65 18.48
C MET A 210 -10.45 -1.68 19.43
N PRO A 211 -9.94 -1.29 20.62
CA PRO A 211 -9.16 -2.20 21.49
C PRO A 211 -10.00 -3.35 22.05
N GLN A 212 -11.27 -3.11 22.31
CA GLN A 212 -12.22 -4.08 22.83
C GLN A 212 -13.43 -4.18 21.89
N PRO A 213 -13.25 -4.84 20.71
CA PRO A 213 -14.26 -4.80 19.66
C PRO A 213 -15.51 -5.67 19.93
N GLY A 214 -15.54 -6.51 20.97
CA GLY A 214 -16.62 -7.46 21.23
C GLY A 214 -16.74 -8.61 20.22
N ILE A 215 -16.02 -8.54 19.11
CA ILE A 215 -16.00 -9.52 18.02
C ILE A 215 -14.58 -9.96 17.68
N SER A 216 -14.46 -11.10 16.99
CA SER A 216 -13.19 -11.57 16.45
C SER A 216 -13.37 -11.99 14.99
N LEU A 217 -12.73 -11.31 14.07
CA LEU A 217 -12.72 -11.69 12.65
C LEU A 217 -11.67 -12.78 12.42
N ARG A 218 -12.02 -13.77 11.61
CA ARG A 218 -11.12 -14.87 11.24
C ARG A 218 -10.01 -14.44 10.29
N ARG A 219 -10.25 -13.37 9.51
CA ARG A 219 -9.35 -12.82 8.47
C ARG A 219 -9.63 -11.34 8.23
N PRO A 220 -8.79 -10.61 7.50
CA PRO A 220 -9.11 -9.26 7.05
C PRO A 220 -10.40 -9.24 6.21
N VAL A 221 -11.34 -8.39 6.58
CA VAL A 221 -12.60 -8.16 5.87
C VAL A 221 -12.54 -6.77 5.24
N LEU A 222 -12.66 -6.71 3.92
CA LEU A 222 -12.66 -5.48 3.15
C LEU A 222 -14.08 -5.16 2.71
N PHE A 223 -14.45 -3.90 2.80
CA PHE A 223 -15.74 -3.37 2.36
C PHE A 223 -15.50 -2.34 1.24
N PRO A 224 -15.28 -2.79 -0.03
CA PRO A 224 -14.91 -1.88 -1.13
C PRO A 224 -15.88 -0.74 -1.36
N PRO A 225 -17.23 -0.94 -1.26
CA PRO A 225 -18.17 0.17 -1.44
C PRO A 225 -18.03 1.28 -0.39
N GLN A 226 -17.58 0.96 0.83
CA GLN A 226 -17.34 1.89 1.92
C GLN A 226 -15.88 2.32 2.03
N ALA A 227 -15.00 1.74 1.20
CA ALA A 227 -13.56 2.02 1.12
C ALA A 227 -12.81 1.88 2.45
N PHE A 228 -13.10 0.82 3.22
CA PHE A 228 -12.32 0.46 4.40
C PHE A 228 -12.16 -1.06 4.55
N ALA A 229 -11.21 -1.45 5.36
CA ALA A 229 -10.96 -2.81 5.82
C ALA A 229 -11.03 -2.89 7.35
N ALA A 230 -11.48 -4.02 7.86
CA ALA A 230 -11.47 -4.39 9.26
C ALA A 230 -10.52 -5.58 9.44
N THR A 231 -9.51 -5.46 10.31
CA THR A 231 -8.48 -6.48 10.52
C THR A 231 -8.18 -6.63 12.00
N MET A 232 -8.21 -7.86 12.51
CA MET A 232 -7.73 -8.14 13.86
C MET A 232 -6.22 -7.92 13.94
N MET A 233 -5.82 -7.07 14.87
CA MET A 233 -4.43 -6.78 15.19
C MET A 233 -4.12 -7.22 16.62
N THR A 234 -2.85 -7.20 16.99
CA THR A 234 -2.43 -7.52 18.37
C THR A 234 -3.12 -6.63 19.42
N GLU A 235 -3.39 -5.38 19.04
CA GLU A 235 -3.98 -4.37 19.95
C GLU A 235 -5.53 -4.29 19.89
N GLY A 236 -6.19 -5.08 19.03
CA GLY A 236 -7.64 -5.05 18.82
C GLY A 236 -8.02 -5.01 17.35
N LEU A 237 -9.24 -4.64 17.01
CA LEU A 237 -9.71 -4.50 15.64
C LEU A 237 -9.26 -3.15 15.07
N ARG A 238 -8.54 -3.18 13.94
CA ARG A 238 -8.18 -1.98 13.18
C ARG A 238 -9.14 -1.77 12.03
N LEU A 239 -9.81 -0.63 12.02
CA LEU A 239 -10.53 -0.12 10.87
C LEU A 239 -9.59 0.81 10.09
N ALA A 240 -9.28 0.49 8.84
CA ALA A 240 -8.34 1.26 8.03
C ALA A 240 -8.90 1.50 6.63
N GLY A 241 -8.84 2.74 6.17
CA GLY A 241 -9.41 3.02 4.84
C GLY A 241 -9.40 4.48 4.48
N THR A 242 -10.37 4.84 3.67
CA THR A 242 -10.63 6.17 3.08
C THR A 242 -9.44 6.72 2.31
N VAL A 243 -9.70 7.69 1.46
CA VAL A 243 -8.68 8.42 0.70
C VAL A 243 -8.96 9.90 0.79
N GLU A 244 -7.92 10.68 1.12
CA GLU A 244 -7.99 12.13 1.07
C GLU A 244 -6.80 12.68 0.27
N PHE A 245 -7.09 13.47 -0.75
CA PHE A 245 -6.08 14.24 -1.49
C PHE A 245 -5.96 15.64 -0.90
N ALA A 246 -4.82 15.93 -0.24
CA ALA A 246 -4.56 17.19 0.44
C ALA A 246 -3.05 17.50 0.56
N GLY A 247 -2.21 16.80 -0.19
CA GLY A 247 -0.75 16.93 -0.15
C GLY A 247 -0.15 16.53 1.20
N LEU A 248 1.11 16.87 1.44
CA LEU A 248 1.86 16.45 2.64
C LEU A 248 1.67 17.39 3.84
N SER A 249 1.35 18.67 3.62
CA SER A 249 1.41 19.72 4.65
C SER A 249 0.08 20.02 5.36
N ALA A 250 -1.07 19.65 4.78
CA ALA A 250 -2.36 19.94 5.40
C ALA A 250 -2.56 19.14 6.69
N ALA A 251 -3.23 19.72 7.70
CA ALA A 251 -3.55 19.02 8.95
C ALA A 251 -4.47 17.80 8.70
N PRO A 252 -4.34 16.69 9.45
CA PRO A 252 -5.23 15.54 9.36
C PRO A 252 -6.69 15.90 9.72
N ASP A 253 -7.66 15.23 9.08
CA ASP A 253 -9.07 15.27 9.47
C ASP A 253 -9.47 13.93 10.11
N TYR A 254 -9.21 13.79 11.40
CA TYR A 254 -9.44 12.52 12.13
C TYR A 254 -10.91 12.11 12.24
N ARG A 255 -11.89 13.00 11.94
CA ARG A 255 -13.31 12.62 11.86
C ARG A 255 -13.52 11.48 10.88
N ARG A 256 -12.74 11.43 9.81
CA ARG A 256 -12.77 10.36 8.82
C ARG A 256 -12.43 8.97 9.39
N ALA A 257 -11.59 8.92 10.42
CA ALA A 257 -11.32 7.68 11.14
C ALA A 257 -12.53 7.21 11.93
N PHE A 258 -13.21 8.11 12.62
CA PHE A 258 -14.42 7.80 13.39
C PHE A 258 -15.63 7.47 12.51
N ASP A 259 -15.76 8.11 11.34
CA ASP A 259 -16.82 7.81 10.37
C ASP A 259 -16.77 6.33 9.91
N MET A 260 -15.56 5.74 9.81
CA MET A 260 -15.43 4.31 9.51
C MET A 260 -16.09 3.42 10.56
N ALA A 261 -16.01 3.77 11.86
CA ALA A 261 -16.65 2.99 12.92
C ALA A 261 -18.17 3.00 12.82
N VAL A 262 -18.76 4.11 12.37
CA VAL A 262 -20.20 4.21 12.11
C VAL A 262 -20.64 3.23 11.03
N HIS A 263 -19.86 3.13 9.94
CA HIS A 263 -20.13 2.17 8.87
C HIS A 263 -19.85 0.73 9.32
N ALA A 264 -18.76 0.51 10.07
CA ALA A 264 -18.37 -0.80 10.56
C ALA A 264 -19.43 -1.43 11.47
N ARG A 265 -20.05 -0.67 12.40
CA ARG A 265 -21.11 -1.17 13.28
C ARG A 265 -22.36 -1.65 12.53
N ARG A 266 -22.64 -1.13 11.33
CA ARG A 266 -23.75 -1.60 10.48
C ARG A 266 -23.43 -2.91 9.78
N LEU A 267 -22.16 -3.16 9.49
CA LEU A 267 -21.67 -4.34 8.75
C LEU A 267 -21.19 -5.45 9.68
N LEU A 268 -20.89 -5.09 10.93
CA LEU A 268 -20.42 -5.94 12.01
C LEU A 268 -21.26 -5.63 13.25
N PRO A 269 -22.50 -6.14 13.37
CA PRO A 269 -23.47 -5.72 14.40
C PRO A 269 -23.01 -5.95 15.84
N GLY A 270 -22.11 -6.92 16.08
CA GLY A 270 -21.51 -7.17 17.40
C GLY A 270 -20.31 -6.27 17.73
N LEU A 271 -19.98 -5.28 16.86
CA LEU A 271 -18.86 -4.39 17.11
C LEU A 271 -19.18 -3.39 18.24
N GLU A 272 -18.49 -3.57 19.35
CA GLU A 272 -18.60 -2.79 20.56
C GLU A 272 -17.40 -1.85 20.78
N GLY A 273 -17.41 -1.16 21.91
CA GLY A 273 -16.34 -0.31 22.39
C GLY A 273 -16.19 1.01 21.62
N GLU A 274 -15.26 1.83 22.09
CA GLU A 274 -14.95 3.14 21.57
C GLU A 274 -13.68 3.08 20.70
N GLY A 275 -13.70 3.81 19.59
CA GLY A 275 -12.52 3.95 18.73
C GLY A 275 -11.46 4.84 19.37
N GLN A 276 -10.21 4.39 19.32
CA GLN A 276 -9.06 5.06 19.92
C GLN A 276 -7.93 5.23 18.92
N SER A 277 -6.96 6.07 19.26
CA SER A 277 -5.72 6.25 18.49
C SER A 277 -5.94 6.49 16.99
N PRO A 278 -6.75 7.47 16.59
CA PRO A 278 -6.89 7.80 15.17
C PRO A 278 -5.55 8.21 14.59
N TRP A 279 -5.23 7.66 13.42
CA TRP A 279 -3.96 7.92 12.75
C TRP A 279 -4.15 8.17 11.26
N MET A 280 -3.24 8.91 10.67
CA MET A 280 -3.21 9.20 9.24
C MET A 280 -1.83 8.91 8.66
N GLY A 281 -1.80 8.25 7.51
CA GLY A 281 -0.58 7.99 6.75
C GLY A 281 -0.66 8.46 5.31
N TYR A 282 0.52 8.69 4.74
CA TYR A 282 0.70 9.14 3.36
C TYR A 282 1.00 7.93 2.47
N ARG A 283 0.05 7.52 1.62
CA ARG A 283 0.27 6.49 0.60
C ARG A 283 0.83 7.15 -0.65
N PRO A 284 2.07 6.86 -1.06
CA PRO A 284 2.65 7.44 -2.26
C PRO A 284 2.00 6.84 -3.50
N SER A 285 1.32 7.65 -4.31
CA SER A 285 0.54 7.19 -5.45
C SER A 285 0.96 7.86 -6.75
N LEU A 286 1.02 7.08 -7.82
CA LEU A 286 1.26 7.52 -9.18
C LEU A 286 -0.02 7.37 -10.02
N PRO A 287 -0.22 8.18 -11.08
CA PRO A 287 -1.47 8.17 -11.85
C PRO A 287 -1.78 6.86 -12.58
N ASP A 288 -0.77 6.02 -12.83
CA ASP A 288 -0.92 4.70 -13.44
C ASP A 288 -1.04 3.57 -12.40
N SER A 289 -1.05 3.91 -11.10
CA SER A 289 -1.09 3.00 -9.96
C SER A 289 0.12 2.05 -9.83
N LEU A 290 1.18 2.23 -10.64
CA LEU A 290 2.38 1.40 -10.57
C LEU A 290 3.47 2.06 -9.72
N PRO A 291 4.22 1.29 -8.90
CA PRO A 291 5.38 1.80 -8.20
C PRO A 291 6.51 2.20 -9.17
N VAL A 292 7.50 2.87 -8.64
CA VAL A 292 8.80 3.03 -9.30
C VAL A 292 9.77 2.04 -8.68
N ILE A 293 10.32 1.16 -9.50
CA ILE A 293 11.38 0.21 -9.13
C ILE A 293 12.36 0.21 -10.30
N SER A 294 13.39 1.06 -10.24
CA SER A 294 14.29 1.23 -11.36
C SER A 294 15.64 1.83 -10.98
N ARG A 295 16.64 1.64 -11.85
CA ARG A 295 17.86 2.46 -11.84
C ARG A 295 17.54 3.87 -12.35
N SER A 296 18.32 4.86 -11.92
CA SER A 296 18.28 6.21 -12.47
C SER A 296 18.70 6.21 -13.95
N PRO A 297 18.03 7.00 -14.82
CA PRO A 297 18.50 7.22 -16.19
C PRO A 297 19.74 8.13 -16.26
N TRP A 298 20.07 8.82 -15.16
CA TRP A 298 21.15 9.81 -15.11
C TRP A 298 22.40 9.35 -14.36
N PHE A 299 22.21 8.45 -13.37
CA PHE A 299 23.28 8.03 -12.48
C PHE A 299 23.37 6.51 -12.41
N ASN A 300 24.56 5.97 -12.58
CA ASN A 300 24.79 4.52 -12.64
C ASN A 300 24.62 3.82 -11.28
N ASN A 301 24.72 4.57 -10.18
CA ASN A 301 24.66 4.06 -8.82
C ASN A 301 23.46 4.58 -8.04
N VAL A 302 22.40 4.99 -8.72
CA VAL A 302 21.17 5.46 -8.05
C VAL A 302 19.98 4.59 -8.44
N TYR A 303 19.23 4.14 -7.44
CA TYR A 303 18.07 3.27 -7.58
C TYR A 303 16.85 3.88 -6.86
N PHE A 304 15.67 3.62 -7.38
CA PHE A 304 14.41 4.13 -6.89
C PHE A 304 13.48 2.98 -6.52
N GLY A 305 12.90 3.02 -5.30
CA GLY A 305 11.91 2.06 -4.80
C GLY A 305 10.82 2.77 -4.01
N PHE A 306 9.77 3.29 -4.68
CA PHE A 306 8.69 4.03 -4.02
C PHE A 306 7.41 4.07 -4.88
N GLY A 307 6.35 4.71 -4.37
CA GLY A 307 5.12 4.89 -5.14
C GLY A 307 4.16 3.70 -5.11
N HIS A 308 4.25 2.83 -4.10
CA HIS A 308 3.50 1.57 -3.99
C HIS A 308 2.02 1.73 -3.60
N GLY A 309 1.51 2.94 -3.43
CA GLY A 309 0.13 3.20 -3.04
C GLY A 309 -0.29 2.46 -1.77
N HIS A 310 -1.35 1.67 -1.86
CA HIS A 310 -1.87 0.86 -0.76
C HIS A 310 -1.10 -0.44 -0.49
N LEU A 311 -0.23 -0.86 -1.42
CA LEU A 311 0.37 -2.19 -1.44
C LEU A 311 1.84 -2.18 -0.99
N GLY A 312 2.28 -1.08 -0.35
CA GLY A 312 3.68 -0.91 0.03
C GLY A 312 4.25 -2.05 0.86
N LEU A 313 3.52 -2.52 1.89
CA LEU A 313 3.97 -3.65 2.71
C LEU A 313 4.00 -4.95 1.89
N THR A 314 2.97 -5.22 1.11
CA THR A 314 2.86 -6.42 0.26
C THR A 314 4.01 -6.53 -0.74
N MET A 315 4.43 -5.40 -1.32
CA MET A 315 5.47 -5.36 -2.35
C MET A 315 6.87 -5.10 -1.79
N ALA A 316 7.03 -4.76 -0.50
CA ALA A 316 8.30 -4.27 0.07
C ALA A 316 9.45 -5.26 -0.15
N ALA A 317 9.23 -6.53 0.19
CA ALA A 317 10.29 -7.55 0.14
C ALA A 317 10.73 -7.84 -1.31
N VAL A 318 9.79 -8.00 -2.25
CA VAL A 318 10.12 -8.23 -3.67
C VAL A 318 10.75 -6.98 -4.31
N THR A 319 10.34 -5.77 -3.89
CA THR A 319 10.99 -4.52 -4.32
C THR A 319 12.43 -4.47 -3.83
N GLY A 320 12.67 -4.79 -2.56
CA GLY A 320 14.03 -4.84 -2.00
C GLY A 320 14.93 -5.83 -2.73
N ALA A 321 14.44 -7.06 -2.95
CA ALA A 321 15.17 -8.08 -3.72
C ALA A 321 15.46 -7.63 -5.16
N THR A 322 14.49 -6.97 -5.82
CA THR A 322 14.66 -6.44 -7.18
C THR A 322 15.75 -5.38 -7.23
N LEU A 323 15.73 -4.42 -6.31
CA LEU A 323 16.73 -3.35 -6.25
C LEU A 323 18.12 -3.88 -5.90
N ALA A 324 18.21 -4.85 -4.97
CA ALA A 324 19.47 -5.49 -4.61
C ALA A 324 20.08 -6.24 -5.80
N ALA A 325 19.29 -7.02 -6.54
CA ALA A 325 19.74 -7.71 -7.75
C ALA A 325 20.24 -6.71 -8.81
N MET A 326 19.52 -5.61 -9.04
CA MET A 326 19.94 -4.58 -9.97
C MET A 326 21.27 -3.93 -9.57
N ALA A 327 21.51 -3.70 -8.29
CA ALA A 327 22.76 -3.13 -7.78
C ALA A 327 23.92 -4.11 -7.86
N ALA A 328 23.67 -5.37 -7.62
CA ALA A 328 24.66 -6.44 -7.76
C ALA A 328 25.00 -6.79 -9.23
N GLY A 329 24.20 -6.30 -10.19
CA GLY A 329 24.32 -6.68 -11.60
C GLY A 329 23.69 -8.03 -11.93
N ASP A 330 22.88 -8.56 -11.03
CA ASP A 330 22.14 -9.81 -11.19
C ASP A 330 20.80 -9.59 -11.93
N SER A 331 20.20 -10.69 -12.39
CA SER A 331 18.86 -10.66 -12.98
C SER A 331 17.81 -10.41 -11.90
N PRO A 332 17.00 -9.34 -12.03
CA PRO A 332 15.92 -9.07 -11.10
C PRO A 332 14.84 -10.17 -11.10
N PRO A 333 14.16 -10.44 -9.97
CA PRO A 333 13.12 -11.46 -9.89
C PRO A 333 11.85 -11.13 -10.69
N VAL A 334 11.69 -9.88 -11.11
CA VAL A 334 10.56 -9.41 -11.93
C VAL A 334 11.07 -8.54 -13.09
N ASP A 335 10.32 -8.51 -14.20
CA ASP A 335 10.57 -7.53 -15.26
C ASP A 335 10.36 -6.12 -14.72
N THR A 336 11.40 -5.28 -14.78
CA THR A 336 11.37 -3.91 -14.26
C THR A 336 10.90 -2.86 -15.27
N ALA A 337 10.70 -3.23 -16.54
CA ALA A 337 10.28 -2.31 -17.59
C ALA A 337 8.99 -1.52 -17.25
N PRO A 338 7.93 -2.13 -16.66
CA PRO A 338 6.72 -1.40 -16.29
C PRO A 338 6.93 -0.36 -15.17
N TYR A 339 7.98 -0.49 -14.36
CA TYR A 339 8.18 0.31 -13.15
C TYR A 339 9.28 1.37 -13.28
N ARG A 340 9.77 1.59 -14.50
CA ARG A 340 10.82 2.59 -14.75
C ARG A 340 10.38 3.99 -14.33
N ILE A 341 11.34 4.78 -13.80
CA ILE A 341 11.08 6.16 -13.38
C ILE A 341 10.80 7.09 -14.58
N ASP A 342 11.33 6.77 -15.73
CA ASP A 342 11.20 7.54 -16.99
C ASP A 342 10.09 7.00 -17.93
N ARG A 343 9.24 6.07 -17.43
CA ARG A 343 8.09 5.58 -18.21
C ARG A 343 7.10 6.71 -18.52
N LYS A 344 6.41 6.61 -19.64
CA LYS A 344 5.36 7.55 -20.02
C LYS A 344 4.08 7.25 -19.24
N ILE A 345 3.71 8.11 -18.31
CA ILE A 345 2.47 8.05 -17.51
C ILE A 345 1.42 8.98 -18.13
#